data_a4caec4875bd567ea5408504e30f2aab
#
_entry.id   a4caec4875bd567ea5408504e30f2aab
#
_cell.length_a   1.000
_cell.length_b   1.000
_cell.length_c   1.000
_cell.angle_alpha   90.00
_cell.angle_beta   90.00
_cell.angle_gamma   90.00
#
_symmetry.space_group_name_H-M   'P 1'
#
loop_
_entity.id
_entity.type
_entity.pdbx_description
1 polymer ?
#
loop_
_entity_poly.entity_id
_entity_poly.type
_entity_poly.pdbx_seq_one_letter_code
_entity_poly.pdbx_strand_id
1 'polypeptide(L)'
;MTEITAPKSAVTAEQFADEIREQLKYTQGVTVEQAKPADVYVAASAAVRRHLMDSWFKTQSDMVNGNTKAVGYLSAEFLMGKQLRNALLNAGLTEQFDAAVKELGFSVQDVVDAEHEPGLGNGGLGRLAACFLDSLATLNLPGDGVGLRYHF
;
A
#
# COMPACT_ATOMS: atom_id res chain seq x y z
N MET A 1 -20.97 18.19 -1.62
CA MET A 1 -19.74 17.39 -1.84
C MET A 1 -19.08 17.29 -0.48
N THR A 2 -19.14 16.13 0.14
CA THR A 2 -18.48 15.89 1.43
C THR A 2 -17.00 15.72 1.13
N GLU A 3 -16.16 16.61 1.65
CA GLU A 3 -14.71 16.46 1.58
C GLU A 3 -14.34 15.13 2.24
N ILE A 4 -13.81 14.20 1.46
CA ILE A 4 -13.23 12.97 1.98
C ILE A 4 -11.84 13.37 2.51
N THR A 5 -11.80 13.84 3.75
CA THR A 5 -10.52 14.01 4.45
C THR A 5 -9.97 12.62 4.77
N ALA A 6 -8.80 12.29 4.23
CA ALA A 6 -8.08 11.08 4.61
C ALA A 6 -7.94 11.04 6.16
N PRO A 7 -8.11 9.88 6.79
CA PRO A 7 -7.96 9.78 8.23
C PRO A 7 -6.54 10.22 8.60
N LYS A 8 -6.44 11.19 9.51
CA LYS A 8 -5.16 11.63 10.03
C LYS A 8 -4.62 10.49 10.90
N SER A 9 -3.54 9.86 10.45
CA SER A 9 -2.88 8.81 11.24
C SER A 9 -2.39 9.39 12.57
N ALA A 10 -2.59 8.65 13.65
CA ALA A 10 -2.07 9.02 14.97
C ALA A 10 -0.56 8.77 15.11
N VAL A 11 0.08 8.19 14.09
CA VAL A 11 1.51 7.84 14.08
C VAL A 11 2.36 9.07 13.80
N THR A 12 3.42 9.25 14.59
CA THR A 12 4.41 10.32 14.35
C THR A 12 5.44 9.86 13.30
N ALA A 13 6.19 10.82 12.73
CA ALA A 13 7.27 10.51 11.79
C ALA A 13 8.37 9.65 12.45
N GLU A 14 8.70 9.91 13.71
CA GLU A 14 9.67 9.13 14.48
C GLU A 14 9.20 7.68 14.68
N GLN A 15 7.95 7.48 15.10
CA GLN A 15 7.37 6.15 15.23
C GLN A 15 7.37 5.39 13.90
N PHE A 16 7.07 6.07 12.79
CA PHE A 16 7.08 5.45 11.48
C PHE A 16 8.51 5.11 11.02
N ALA A 17 9.50 5.95 11.37
CA ALA A 17 10.92 5.65 11.14
C ALA A 17 11.38 4.41 11.93
N ASP A 18 10.93 4.27 13.18
CA ASP A 18 11.22 3.08 14.00
C ASP A 18 10.59 1.81 13.42
N GLU A 19 9.36 1.89 12.91
CA GLU A 19 8.74 0.77 12.20
C GLU A 19 9.55 0.34 10.96
N ILE A 20 10.07 1.30 10.19
CA ILE A 20 10.96 0.99 9.05
C ILE A 20 12.26 0.34 9.55
N ARG A 21 12.89 0.85 10.62
CA ARG A 21 14.10 0.27 11.22
C ARG A 21 13.87 -1.17 11.69
N GLU A 22 12.73 -1.45 12.31
CA GLU A 22 12.34 -2.80 12.73
C GLU A 22 12.20 -3.74 11.52
N GLN A 23 11.55 -3.30 10.45
CA GLN A 23 11.40 -4.10 9.22
C GLN A 23 12.75 -4.37 8.55
N LEU A 24 13.61 -3.37 8.44
CA LEU A 24 14.98 -3.55 7.93
C LEU A 24 15.71 -4.60 8.74
N LYS A 25 15.74 -4.45 10.06
CA LYS A 25 16.54 -5.29 10.96
C LYS A 25 16.00 -6.71 11.08
N TYR A 26 14.69 -6.87 11.38
CA TYR A 26 14.14 -8.17 11.78
C TYR A 26 13.52 -8.95 10.63
N THR A 27 13.12 -8.28 9.56
CA THR A 27 12.53 -8.95 8.40
C THR A 27 13.53 -9.14 7.26
N GLN A 28 14.38 -8.14 7.02
CA GLN A 28 15.35 -8.19 5.93
C GLN A 28 16.79 -8.51 6.37
N GLY A 29 17.11 -8.39 7.68
CA GLY A 29 18.44 -8.65 8.21
C GLY A 29 19.47 -7.60 7.80
N VAL A 30 19.05 -6.35 7.56
CA VAL A 30 19.87 -5.23 7.08
C VAL A 30 19.82 -4.10 8.09
N THR A 31 20.98 -3.47 8.40
CA THR A 31 21.00 -2.24 9.20
C THR A 31 20.75 -1.02 8.31
N VAL A 32 20.39 0.12 8.92
CA VAL A 32 20.13 1.37 8.17
C VAL A 32 21.35 1.80 7.36
N GLU A 33 22.56 1.62 7.93
CA GLU A 33 23.84 2.00 7.30
C GLU A 33 24.19 1.11 6.09
N GLN A 34 23.65 -0.11 6.05
CA GLN A 34 23.88 -1.07 4.97
C GLN A 34 22.74 -1.07 3.93
N ALA A 35 21.60 -0.47 4.29
CA ALA A 35 20.41 -0.48 3.46
C ALA A 35 20.59 0.33 2.17
N LYS A 36 19.95 -0.14 1.12
CA LYS A 36 19.79 0.56 -0.16
C LYS A 36 18.37 1.11 -0.25
N PRO A 37 18.09 2.05 -1.16
CA PRO A 37 16.72 2.55 -1.36
C PRO A 37 15.67 1.45 -1.56
N ALA A 38 16.03 0.34 -2.23
CA ALA A 38 15.15 -0.80 -2.42
C ALA A 38 14.79 -1.52 -1.11
N ASP A 39 15.76 -1.64 -0.19
CA ASP A 39 15.52 -2.25 1.12
C ASP A 39 14.58 -1.37 1.96
N VAL A 40 14.81 -0.05 1.92
CA VAL A 40 13.95 0.93 2.59
C VAL A 40 12.55 0.93 1.99
N TYR A 41 12.41 0.81 0.66
CA TYR A 41 11.11 0.65 0.00
C TYR A 41 10.34 -0.58 0.52
N VAL A 42 10.98 -1.73 0.60
CA VAL A 42 10.35 -2.97 1.10
C VAL A 42 9.95 -2.83 2.57
N ALA A 43 10.85 -2.27 3.40
CA ALA A 43 10.58 -2.02 4.82
C ALA A 43 9.42 -1.05 5.05
N ALA A 44 9.42 0.07 4.33
CA ALA A 44 8.35 1.06 4.39
C ALA A 44 7.01 0.50 3.92
N SER A 45 7.01 -0.30 2.85
CA SER A 45 5.80 -0.97 2.34
C SER A 45 5.21 -1.94 3.37
N ALA A 46 6.06 -2.66 4.12
CA ALA A 46 5.62 -3.52 5.20
C ALA A 46 5.04 -2.72 6.39
N ALA A 47 5.65 -1.57 6.73
CA ALA A 47 5.12 -0.66 7.74
C ALA A 47 3.74 -0.09 7.32
N VAL A 48 3.60 0.42 6.10
CA VAL A 48 2.31 0.89 5.56
C VAL A 48 1.26 -0.21 5.60
N ARG A 49 1.62 -1.43 5.16
CA ARG A 49 0.70 -2.58 5.19
C ARG A 49 0.17 -2.83 6.60
N ARG A 50 0.99 -2.72 7.65
CA ARG A 50 0.56 -2.89 9.04
C ARG A 50 -0.60 -1.95 9.38
N HIS A 51 -0.50 -0.66 9.01
CA HIS A 51 -1.56 0.32 9.24
C HIS A 51 -2.83 0.09 8.43
N LEU A 52 -2.72 -0.55 7.26
CA LEU A 52 -3.88 -0.90 6.45
C LEU A 52 -4.63 -2.12 6.96
N MET A 53 -3.95 -3.03 7.70
CA MET A 53 -4.53 -4.31 8.12
C MET A 53 -5.70 -4.16 9.09
N ASP A 54 -5.71 -3.16 9.96
CA ASP A 54 -6.83 -2.95 10.90
C ASP A 54 -8.14 -2.66 10.15
N SER A 55 -8.09 -1.81 9.13
CA SER A 55 -9.23 -1.52 8.26
C SER A 55 -9.64 -2.74 7.43
N TRP A 56 -8.66 -3.50 6.95
CA TRP A 56 -8.90 -4.72 6.20
C TRP A 56 -9.61 -5.79 7.05
N PHE A 57 -9.15 -6.04 8.28
CA PHE A 57 -9.79 -6.98 9.20
C PHE A 57 -11.22 -6.56 9.55
N LYS A 58 -11.48 -5.27 9.72
CA LYS A 58 -12.83 -4.77 9.93
C LYS A 58 -13.72 -5.08 8.73
N THR A 59 -13.28 -4.79 7.51
CA THR A 59 -14.03 -5.07 6.28
C THR A 59 -14.31 -6.57 6.15
N GLN A 60 -13.31 -7.42 6.40
CA GLN A 60 -13.49 -8.88 6.35
C GLN A 60 -14.51 -9.36 7.39
N SER A 61 -14.46 -8.84 8.61
CA SER A 61 -15.43 -9.17 9.65
C SER A 61 -16.86 -8.79 9.26
N ASP A 62 -17.05 -7.61 8.69
CA ASP A 62 -18.37 -7.15 8.24
C ASP A 62 -18.92 -8.03 7.09
N MET A 63 -18.06 -8.48 6.19
CA MET A 63 -18.41 -9.41 5.10
C MET A 63 -18.81 -10.79 5.64
N VAL A 64 -18.02 -11.38 6.53
CA VAL A 64 -18.26 -12.70 7.12
C VAL A 64 -19.55 -12.71 7.95
N ASN A 65 -19.83 -11.65 8.68
CA ASN A 65 -21.05 -11.52 9.50
C ASN A 65 -22.30 -11.19 8.67
N GLY A 66 -22.20 -11.11 7.35
CA GLY A 66 -23.33 -10.85 6.46
C GLY A 66 -23.91 -9.43 6.53
N ASN A 67 -23.15 -8.50 7.13
CA ASN A 67 -23.60 -7.11 7.30
C ASN A 67 -23.47 -6.29 6.01
N THR A 68 -22.73 -6.79 5.02
CA THR A 68 -22.52 -6.10 3.76
C THR A 68 -22.33 -7.09 2.60
N LYS A 69 -22.66 -6.63 1.38
CA LYS A 69 -22.39 -7.38 0.16
C LYS A 69 -20.96 -7.11 -0.31
N ALA A 70 -20.29 -8.16 -0.74
CA ALA A 70 -18.95 -8.08 -1.34
C ALA A 70 -19.05 -8.19 -2.87
N VAL A 71 -18.12 -7.54 -3.57
CA VAL A 71 -17.94 -7.63 -5.02
C VAL A 71 -16.67 -8.40 -5.32
N GLY A 72 -16.77 -9.51 -6.05
CA GLY A 72 -15.63 -10.20 -6.62
C GLY A 72 -15.42 -9.76 -8.08
N TYR A 73 -14.32 -9.08 -8.37
CA TYR A 73 -13.97 -8.66 -9.74
C TYR A 73 -12.95 -9.62 -10.34
N LEU A 74 -13.38 -10.42 -11.31
CA LEU A 74 -12.52 -11.39 -11.98
C LEU A 74 -11.94 -10.76 -13.24
N SER A 75 -10.61 -10.74 -13.35
CA SER A 75 -9.92 -10.29 -14.55
C SER A 75 -8.66 -11.11 -14.79
N ALA A 76 -8.32 -11.34 -16.07
CA ALA A 76 -7.03 -11.93 -16.44
C ALA A 76 -5.86 -10.97 -16.20
N GLU A 77 -6.13 -9.65 -16.18
CA GLU A 77 -5.13 -8.61 -16.03
C GLU A 77 -5.54 -7.56 -15.00
N PHE A 78 -4.55 -7.06 -14.25
CA PHE A 78 -4.69 -5.90 -13.38
C PHE A 78 -3.49 -4.96 -13.58
N LEU A 79 -3.67 -3.87 -14.32
CA LEU A 79 -2.64 -2.86 -14.53
C LEU A 79 -2.73 -1.80 -13.43
N MET A 80 -2.21 -2.15 -12.24
CA MET A 80 -2.33 -1.33 -11.04
C MET A 80 -1.35 -0.16 -11.03
N GLY A 81 -0.18 -0.29 -11.63
CA GLY A 81 0.93 0.65 -11.48
C GLY A 81 1.60 0.54 -10.10
N LYS A 82 2.42 1.53 -9.77
CA LYS A 82 3.07 1.66 -8.47
C LYS A 82 2.04 2.03 -7.39
N GLN A 83 2.10 1.36 -6.24
CA GLN A 83 1.05 1.45 -5.21
C GLN A 83 1.48 2.13 -3.92
N LEU A 84 2.79 2.25 -3.63
CA LEU A 84 3.27 2.80 -2.37
C LEU A 84 2.70 4.20 -2.09
N ARG A 85 2.82 5.13 -3.04
CA ARG A 85 2.31 6.50 -2.87
C ARG A 85 0.78 6.54 -2.70
N ASN A 86 0.06 5.70 -3.43
CA ASN A 86 -1.40 5.58 -3.31
C ASN A 86 -1.79 5.04 -1.92
N ALA A 87 -1.11 4.00 -1.45
CA ALA A 87 -1.34 3.43 -0.12
C ALA A 87 -1.04 4.43 1.01
N LEU A 88 0.08 5.18 0.91
CA LEU A 88 0.43 6.25 1.85
C LEU A 88 -0.63 7.35 1.91
N LEU A 89 -1.12 7.79 0.75
CA LEU A 89 -2.17 8.81 0.67
C LEU A 89 -3.45 8.33 1.34
N ASN A 90 -3.91 7.12 1.02
CA ASN A 90 -5.13 6.56 1.57
C ASN A 90 -5.03 6.24 3.07
N ALA A 91 -3.84 5.90 3.56
CA ALA A 91 -3.57 5.69 4.99
C ALA A 91 -3.32 7.01 5.76
N GLY A 92 -3.22 8.15 5.08
CA GLY A 92 -2.88 9.45 5.70
C GLY A 92 -1.45 9.50 6.26
N LEU A 93 -0.52 8.74 5.66
CA LEU A 93 0.88 8.55 6.13
C LEU A 93 1.93 9.24 5.24
N THR A 94 1.52 10.05 4.26
CA THR A 94 2.45 10.64 3.29
C THR A 94 3.51 11.52 3.96
N GLU A 95 3.10 12.41 4.87
CA GLU A 95 4.02 13.32 5.57
C GLU A 95 4.97 12.56 6.50
N GLN A 96 4.46 11.55 7.21
CA GLN A 96 5.24 10.72 8.12
C GLN A 96 6.28 9.89 7.37
N PHE A 97 5.91 9.32 6.22
CA PHE A 97 6.83 8.61 5.35
C PHE A 97 7.95 9.50 4.83
N ASP A 98 7.60 10.67 4.28
CA ASP A 98 8.59 11.60 3.72
C ASP A 98 9.57 12.10 4.79
N ALA A 99 9.10 12.34 6.02
CA ALA A 99 9.94 12.73 7.15
C ALA A 99 10.81 11.56 7.65
N ALA A 100 10.22 10.38 7.82
CA ALA A 100 10.94 9.18 8.27
C ALA A 100 12.05 8.76 7.31
N VAL A 101 11.80 8.75 6.00
CA VAL A 101 12.81 8.41 4.99
C VAL A 101 13.98 9.38 5.02
N LYS A 102 13.71 10.69 5.18
CA LYS A 102 14.77 11.72 5.34
C LYS A 102 15.56 11.55 6.63
N GLU A 103 14.89 11.23 7.74
CA GLU A 103 15.52 10.95 9.03
C GLU A 103 16.48 9.74 8.94
N LEU A 104 16.09 8.73 8.16
CA LEU A 104 16.93 7.56 7.89
C LEU A 104 18.11 7.85 6.94
N GLY A 105 18.20 9.06 6.40
CA GLY A 105 19.29 9.51 5.52
C GLY A 105 19.09 9.18 4.04
N PHE A 106 17.85 8.84 3.60
CA PHE A 106 17.57 8.49 2.22
C PHE A 106 16.81 9.60 1.47
N SER A 107 16.99 9.61 0.14
CA SER A 107 16.14 10.37 -0.76
C SER A 107 14.78 9.71 -0.89
N VAL A 108 13.72 10.47 -0.61
CA VAL A 108 12.33 10.00 -0.77
C VAL A 108 12.07 9.54 -2.20
N GLN A 109 12.61 10.28 -3.18
CA GLN A 109 12.44 9.95 -4.59
C GLN A 109 13.09 8.60 -4.95
N ASP A 110 14.32 8.37 -4.46
CA ASP A 110 15.04 7.12 -4.75
C ASP A 110 14.33 5.90 -4.14
N VAL A 111 13.74 6.07 -2.95
CA VAL A 111 12.96 5.01 -2.31
C VAL A 111 11.67 4.72 -3.09
N VAL A 112 10.96 5.75 -3.53
CA VAL A 112 9.73 5.58 -4.34
C VAL A 112 10.05 5.00 -5.72
N ASP A 113 11.16 5.38 -6.32
CA ASP A 113 11.57 4.88 -7.63
C ASP A 113 12.04 3.42 -7.60
N ALA A 114 12.45 2.93 -6.43
CA ALA A 114 12.78 1.53 -6.21
C ALA A 114 11.56 0.57 -6.30
N GLU A 115 10.33 1.10 -6.28
CA GLU A 115 9.13 0.29 -6.48
C GLU A 115 9.06 -0.24 -7.91
N HIS A 116 8.92 -1.56 -8.05
CA HIS A 116 8.64 -2.22 -9.32
C HIS A 116 7.14 -2.39 -9.52
N GLU A 117 6.69 -2.20 -10.75
CA GLU A 117 5.31 -2.52 -11.11
C GLU A 117 5.05 -4.03 -10.98
N PRO A 118 3.87 -4.46 -10.51
CA PRO A 118 3.57 -5.89 -10.27
C PRO A 118 3.63 -6.77 -11.52
N GLY A 119 3.55 -6.20 -12.73
CA GLY A 119 3.57 -6.97 -13.98
C GLY A 119 2.35 -7.87 -14.19
N LEU A 120 1.19 -7.48 -13.65
CA LEU A 120 -0.06 -8.25 -13.71
C LEU A 120 -0.99 -7.80 -14.84
N GLY A 121 -0.58 -6.89 -15.68
CA GLY A 121 -1.36 -6.41 -16.81
C GLY A 121 -0.54 -5.49 -17.71
N ASN A 122 -0.98 -5.30 -18.96
CA ASN A 122 -0.27 -4.49 -19.95
C ASN A 122 -1.15 -3.60 -20.83
N GLY A 123 -2.47 -3.70 -20.74
CA GLY A 123 -3.36 -2.99 -21.63
C GLY A 123 -4.68 -2.53 -21.03
N GLY A 124 -5.64 -2.22 -21.89
CA GLY A 124 -6.93 -1.65 -21.53
C GLY A 124 -7.76 -2.54 -20.60
N LEU A 125 -7.71 -3.86 -20.79
CA LEU A 125 -8.39 -4.83 -19.93
C LEU A 125 -7.89 -4.70 -18.48
N GLY A 126 -6.57 -4.69 -18.30
CA GLY A 126 -5.97 -4.57 -16.97
C GLY A 126 -6.18 -3.20 -16.34
N ARG A 127 -6.14 -2.13 -17.13
CA ARG A 127 -6.42 -0.78 -16.62
C ARG A 127 -7.87 -0.59 -16.23
N LEU A 128 -8.82 -1.15 -16.99
CA LEU A 128 -10.23 -1.14 -16.63
C LEU A 128 -10.47 -1.82 -15.27
N ALA A 129 -9.87 -3.00 -15.07
CA ALA A 129 -9.96 -3.71 -13.79
C ALA A 129 -9.41 -2.87 -12.62
N ALA A 130 -8.25 -2.23 -12.80
CA ALA A 130 -7.65 -1.35 -11.81
C ALA A 130 -8.58 -0.16 -11.47
N CYS A 131 -9.16 0.49 -12.48
CA CYS A 131 -10.10 1.61 -12.28
C CYS A 131 -11.38 1.18 -11.55
N PHE A 132 -11.88 -0.03 -11.80
CA PHE A 132 -13.05 -0.53 -11.07
C PHE A 132 -12.74 -0.81 -9.60
N LEU A 133 -11.56 -1.36 -9.27
CA LEU A 133 -11.15 -1.52 -7.89
C LEU A 133 -11.00 -0.17 -7.17
N ASP A 134 -10.41 0.81 -7.82
CA ASP A 134 -10.33 2.18 -7.29
C ASP A 134 -11.73 2.79 -7.06
N SER A 135 -12.66 2.53 -7.97
CA SER A 135 -14.05 3.01 -7.85
C SER A 135 -14.78 2.33 -6.69
N LEU A 136 -14.60 1.02 -6.49
CA LEU A 136 -15.17 0.30 -5.34
C LEU A 136 -14.65 0.89 -4.02
N ALA A 137 -13.34 1.13 -3.94
CA ALA A 137 -12.73 1.75 -2.76
C ALA A 137 -13.28 3.18 -2.52
N THR A 138 -13.39 4.00 -3.55
CA THR A 138 -13.94 5.37 -3.46
C THR A 138 -15.41 5.38 -3.01
N LEU A 139 -16.19 4.39 -3.43
CA LEU A 139 -17.57 4.23 -3.05
C LEU A 139 -17.78 3.51 -1.71
N ASN A 140 -16.69 3.15 -1.04
CA ASN A 140 -16.73 2.40 0.22
C ASN A 140 -17.44 1.03 0.10
N LEU A 141 -17.29 0.39 -1.06
CA LEU A 141 -17.84 -0.92 -1.34
C LEU A 141 -16.74 -1.97 -1.17
N PRO A 142 -16.93 -2.99 -0.32
CA PRO A 142 -15.95 -4.06 -0.18
C PRO A 142 -15.86 -4.87 -1.45
N GLY A 143 -14.65 -5.05 -1.96
CA GLY A 143 -14.40 -5.78 -3.20
C GLY A 143 -13.01 -6.36 -3.25
N ASP A 144 -12.93 -7.56 -3.83
CA ASP A 144 -11.69 -8.28 -4.05
C ASP A 144 -11.44 -8.46 -5.56
N GLY A 145 -10.23 -8.14 -6.01
CA GLY A 145 -9.74 -8.47 -7.33
C GLY A 145 -9.22 -9.91 -7.36
N VAL A 146 -9.74 -10.74 -8.27
CA VAL A 146 -9.30 -12.11 -8.46
C VAL A 146 -8.72 -12.25 -9.87
N GLY A 147 -7.46 -12.64 -9.97
CA GLY A 147 -6.74 -12.71 -11.24
C GLY A 147 -5.68 -13.80 -11.28
N LEU A 148 -4.88 -13.75 -12.33
CA LEU A 148 -3.78 -14.68 -12.56
C LEU A 148 -2.46 -14.06 -12.10
N ARG A 149 -1.66 -14.84 -11.38
CA ARG A 149 -0.27 -14.50 -11.12
C ARG A 149 0.59 -15.15 -12.21
N TYR A 150 1.02 -14.35 -13.16
CA TYR A 150 1.90 -14.82 -14.24
C TYR A 150 3.27 -15.19 -13.69
N HIS A 151 3.83 -16.28 -14.22
CA HIS A 151 5.18 -16.72 -13.85
C HIS A 151 6.26 -16.15 -14.77
N PHE A 152 5.86 -15.77 -16.01
CA PHE A 152 6.78 -15.29 -17.06
C PHE A 152 6.15 -14.15 -17.84
#